data_92f55e63400eb9b8364e0c68dc0b8a96
#
_entry.id   92f55e63400eb9b8364e0c68dc0b8a96
#
_cell.length_a   1.000
_cell.length_b   1.000
_cell.length_c   1.000
_cell.angle_alpha   90.00
_cell.angle_beta   90.00
_cell.angle_gamma   90.00
#
_symmetry.space_group_name_H-M   'P 1'
#
loop_
_entity.id
_entity.type
_entity.pdbx_description
1 polymer ?
#
loop_
_entity_poly.entity_id
_entity_poly.type
_entity_poly.pdbx_seq_one_letter_code
_entity_poly.pdbx_strand_id
1 'polypeptide(L)'
;GGKPMNFHGGQHSAHDKKTENLRFITSCCLGNVIALEKLSNDAFSSLILGDGFGVIPSANEFVAPVSGEVKDVSANSHEITVKTPDNMLIMVSVEPQEPACELDISALVASGDTITQGQPLWNVAQPAAELMAAVIVTNSDSLPSFNIRYGKVTSFNQPVMTITV
;
A
#
# COMPACT_ATOMS: atom_id res chain seq x y z
N GLY A 1 33.32 30.91 -18.91
CA GLY A 1 33.03 30.82 -17.52
C GLY A 1 31.67 30.26 -17.15
N GLY A 2 30.63 30.58 -17.91
CA GLY A 2 29.29 30.14 -17.56
C GLY A 2 28.97 28.69 -17.88
N LYS A 3 29.74 28.07 -18.77
CA LYS A 3 29.47 26.72 -19.25
C LYS A 3 29.40 25.66 -18.16
N PRO A 4 30.35 25.56 -17.19
CA PRO A 4 30.28 24.53 -16.17
C PRO A 4 29.05 24.69 -15.29
N MET A 5 28.68 25.90 -14.94
CA MET A 5 27.50 26.14 -14.11
C MET A 5 26.20 25.73 -14.83
N ASN A 6 26.07 26.09 -16.09
CA ASN A 6 24.88 25.72 -16.87
C ASN A 6 24.76 24.22 -17.01
N PHE A 7 25.87 23.54 -17.22
CA PHE A 7 25.91 22.09 -17.34
C PHE A 7 25.46 21.43 -16.04
N HIS A 8 25.99 21.86 -14.89
CA HIS A 8 25.59 21.34 -13.59
C HIS A 8 24.11 21.59 -13.30
N GLY A 9 23.62 22.76 -13.62
CA GLY A 9 22.22 23.10 -13.45
C GLY A 9 21.31 22.17 -14.23
N GLY A 10 21.68 21.88 -15.49
CA GLY A 10 20.89 20.95 -16.32
C GLY A 10 20.86 19.54 -15.76
N GLN A 11 21.99 19.03 -15.29
CA GLN A 11 22.04 17.70 -14.68
C GLN A 11 21.23 17.62 -13.39
N HIS A 12 21.32 18.63 -12.56
CA HIS A 12 20.57 18.69 -11.32
C HIS A 12 19.06 18.71 -11.58
N SER A 13 18.62 19.52 -12.53
CA SER A 13 17.20 19.59 -12.91
C SER A 13 16.69 18.24 -13.42
N ALA A 14 17.47 17.52 -14.22
CA ALA A 14 17.09 16.20 -14.72
C ALA A 14 16.96 15.19 -13.58
N HIS A 15 17.85 15.24 -12.59
CA HIS A 15 17.77 14.39 -11.42
C HIS A 15 16.53 14.68 -10.57
N ASP A 16 16.23 15.96 -10.34
CA ASP A 16 15.05 16.37 -9.59
C ASP A 16 13.76 15.93 -10.27
N LYS A 17 13.66 16.09 -11.60
CA LYS A 17 12.51 15.61 -12.37
C LYS A 17 12.33 14.13 -12.25
N LYS A 18 13.39 13.34 -12.27
CA LYS A 18 13.34 11.89 -12.12
C LYS A 18 12.80 11.51 -10.76
N THR A 19 13.25 12.18 -9.69
CA THR A 19 12.76 11.94 -8.33
C THR A 19 11.28 12.32 -8.18
N GLU A 20 10.86 13.44 -8.81
CA GLU A 20 9.47 13.91 -8.77
C GLU A 20 8.50 12.94 -9.44
N ASN A 21 8.98 12.09 -10.36
CA ASN A 21 8.16 11.13 -11.08
C ASN A 21 7.97 9.81 -10.34
N LEU A 22 8.48 9.68 -9.13
CA LEU A 22 8.34 8.48 -8.34
C LEU A 22 7.26 8.66 -7.26
N ARG A 23 6.49 7.59 -7.03
CA ARG A 23 5.54 7.49 -5.93
C ARG A 23 5.83 6.23 -5.13
N PHE A 24 5.71 6.33 -3.82
CA PHE A 24 6.06 5.24 -2.92
C PHE A 24 4.83 4.80 -2.14
N ILE A 25 4.60 3.49 -2.13
CA ILE A 25 3.61 2.85 -1.29
C ILE A 25 4.37 2.05 -0.24
N THR A 26 4.05 2.27 1.02
CA THR A 26 4.64 1.53 2.14
C THR A 26 3.75 0.34 2.49
N SER A 27 4.21 -0.51 3.40
CA SER A 27 3.39 -1.62 3.87
C SER A 27 2.28 -1.11 4.80
N CYS A 28 1.17 -1.84 4.83
CA CYS A 28 0.09 -1.58 5.78
C CYS A 28 0.33 -2.23 7.15
N CYS A 29 1.34 -3.08 7.27
CA CYS A 29 1.74 -3.70 8.54
C CYS A 29 3.20 -4.14 8.44
N LEU A 30 3.82 -4.36 9.59
CA LEU A 30 5.14 -4.98 9.64
C LEU A 30 4.99 -6.48 9.38
N GLY A 31 5.96 -7.08 8.71
CA GLY A 31 5.93 -8.50 8.40
C GLY A 31 6.69 -8.84 7.14
N ASN A 32 6.28 -9.91 6.48
CA ASN A 32 6.93 -10.39 5.26
C ASN A 32 6.08 -10.07 4.05
N VAL A 33 6.61 -9.22 3.16
CA VAL A 33 5.97 -8.85 1.89
C VAL A 33 6.15 -9.98 0.90
N ILE A 34 5.04 -10.45 0.34
CA ILE A 34 4.99 -11.53 -0.62
C ILE A 34 4.17 -11.12 -1.84
N ALA A 35 4.31 -11.87 -2.92
CA ALA A 35 3.48 -11.66 -4.11
C ALA A 35 2.01 -11.97 -3.79
N LEU A 36 1.08 -11.23 -4.39
CA LEU A 36 -0.36 -11.45 -4.21
C LEU A 36 -0.76 -12.88 -4.52
N GLU A 37 -0.14 -13.49 -5.55
CA GLU A 37 -0.42 -14.86 -5.99
C GLU A 37 -0.19 -15.89 -4.88
N LYS A 38 0.59 -15.55 -3.86
CA LYS A 38 0.91 -16.45 -2.74
C LYS A 38 -0.08 -16.36 -1.58
N LEU A 39 -1.02 -15.42 -1.63
CA LEU A 39 -2.06 -15.32 -0.61
C LEU A 39 -3.11 -16.41 -0.81
N SER A 40 -3.73 -16.85 0.27
CA SER A 40 -4.75 -17.90 0.24
C SER A 40 -6.12 -17.42 -0.26
N ASN A 41 -6.29 -16.13 -0.47
CA ASN A 41 -7.54 -15.56 -0.99
C ASN A 41 -7.50 -15.52 -2.52
N ASP A 42 -8.46 -16.20 -3.18
CA ASP A 42 -8.48 -16.33 -4.64
C ASP A 42 -8.61 -14.99 -5.37
N ALA A 43 -9.33 -14.03 -4.81
CA ALA A 43 -9.49 -12.71 -5.43
C ALA A 43 -8.16 -11.97 -5.49
N PHE A 44 -7.30 -12.13 -4.49
CA PHE A 44 -5.97 -11.53 -4.48
C PHE A 44 -5.00 -12.32 -5.36
N SER A 45 -4.98 -13.65 -5.23
CA SER A 45 -4.02 -14.50 -5.92
C SER A 45 -4.22 -14.54 -7.43
N SER A 46 -5.45 -14.30 -7.92
CA SER A 46 -5.75 -14.25 -9.35
C SER A 46 -5.52 -12.89 -9.98
N LEU A 47 -5.14 -11.87 -9.18
CA LEU A 47 -4.92 -10.48 -9.63
C LEU A 47 -6.16 -9.81 -10.24
N ILE A 48 -7.35 -10.33 -9.97
CA ILE A 48 -8.61 -9.77 -10.50
C ILE A 48 -8.83 -8.34 -10.00
N LEU A 49 -8.42 -8.04 -8.76
CA LEU A 49 -8.64 -6.73 -8.14
C LEU A 49 -7.62 -5.67 -8.58
N GLY A 50 -6.46 -6.08 -9.09
CA GLY A 50 -5.38 -5.20 -9.52
C GLY A 50 -4.02 -5.73 -9.11
N ASP A 51 -3.00 -4.91 -9.28
CA ASP A 51 -1.62 -5.22 -8.90
C ASP A 51 -1.26 -4.65 -7.54
N GLY A 52 -0.42 -5.35 -6.81
CA GLY A 52 0.02 -4.94 -5.50
C GLY A 52 0.82 -6.03 -4.81
N PHE A 53 0.71 -6.11 -3.50
CA PHE A 53 1.46 -7.08 -2.71
C PHE A 53 0.66 -7.56 -1.51
N GLY A 54 1.02 -8.75 -1.04
CA GLY A 54 0.53 -9.28 0.20
C GLY A 54 1.51 -9.07 1.33
N VAL A 55 1.04 -9.17 2.56
CA VAL A 55 1.90 -9.15 3.74
C VAL A 55 1.43 -10.25 4.68
N ILE A 56 2.37 -11.05 5.14
CA ILE A 56 2.14 -11.96 6.28
C ILE A 56 2.57 -11.18 7.53
N PRO A 57 1.61 -10.75 8.38
CA PRO A 57 1.93 -9.83 9.46
C PRO A 57 2.78 -10.47 10.56
N SER A 58 3.69 -9.68 11.13
CA SER A 58 4.42 -10.03 12.36
C SER A 58 3.84 -9.35 13.60
N ALA A 59 2.94 -8.40 13.39
CA ALA A 59 2.21 -7.70 14.45
C ALA A 59 0.82 -7.33 13.92
N ASN A 60 -0.14 -7.09 14.79
CA ASN A 60 -1.51 -6.76 14.39
C ASN A 60 -1.80 -5.26 14.36
N GLU A 61 -0.79 -4.45 14.05
CA GLU A 61 -0.92 -3.02 13.84
C GLU A 61 -0.99 -2.73 12.35
N PHE A 62 -2.09 -2.11 11.91
CA PHE A 62 -2.36 -1.86 10.49
C PHE A 62 -2.52 -0.36 10.23
N VAL A 63 -1.76 0.14 9.26
CA VAL A 63 -1.62 1.57 8.98
C VAL A 63 -1.85 1.87 7.50
N ALA A 64 -2.08 3.13 7.19
CA ALA A 64 -2.25 3.59 5.82
C ALA A 64 -0.93 3.46 5.04
N PRO A 65 -0.94 2.77 3.89
CA PRO A 65 0.25 2.64 3.03
C PRO A 65 0.46 3.85 2.13
N VAL A 66 -0.47 4.77 2.09
CA VAL A 66 -0.46 6.01 1.31
C VAL A 66 -1.20 7.10 2.06
N SER A 67 -0.94 8.35 1.69
CA SER A 67 -1.79 9.48 2.09
C SER A 67 -2.87 9.70 1.05
N GLY A 68 -4.03 10.15 1.47
CA GLY A 68 -5.13 10.44 0.56
C GLY A 68 -6.48 10.54 1.27
N GLU A 69 -7.54 10.38 0.50
CA GLU A 69 -8.91 10.43 0.99
C GLU A 69 -9.52 9.04 1.02
N VAL A 70 -10.15 8.67 2.12
CA VAL A 70 -10.89 7.40 2.23
C VAL A 70 -12.14 7.51 1.36
N LYS A 71 -12.23 6.65 0.37
CA LYS A 71 -13.39 6.61 -0.56
C LYS A 71 -14.43 5.59 -0.11
N ASP A 72 -14.02 4.52 0.55
CA ASP A 72 -14.93 3.46 0.97
C ASP A 72 -14.33 2.66 2.12
N VAL A 73 -15.21 2.21 3.00
CA VAL A 73 -14.93 1.19 4.01
C VAL A 73 -15.98 0.10 3.82
N SER A 74 -15.56 -1.13 3.59
CA SER A 74 -16.49 -2.23 3.34
C SER A 74 -17.43 -2.49 4.53
N ALA A 75 -18.57 -3.13 4.26
CA ALA A 75 -19.58 -3.40 5.29
C ALA A 75 -19.04 -4.23 6.44
N ASN A 76 -18.12 -5.16 6.17
CA ASN A 76 -17.48 -5.98 7.22
C ASN A 76 -16.21 -5.34 7.80
N SER A 77 -15.85 -4.16 7.33
CA SER A 77 -14.64 -3.41 7.74
C SER A 77 -13.32 -4.05 7.35
N HIS A 78 -13.31 -5.08 6.49
CA HIS A 78 -12.07 -5.75 6.08
C HIS A 78 -11.30 -4.99 5.01
N GLU A 79 -11.95 -4.12 4.23
CA GLU A 79 -11.30 -3.35 3.17
C GLU A 79 -11.53 -1.86 3.34
N ILE A 80 -10.48 -1.09 3.13
CA ILE A 80 -10.51 0.37 3.07
C ILE A 80 -9.90 0.78 1.74
N THR A 81 -10.62 1.59 0.97
CA THR A 81 -10.13 2.14 -0.30
C THR A 81 -9.77 3.59 -0.13
N VAL A 82 -8.56 3.95 -0.55
CA VAL A 82 -7.99 5.29 -0.45
C VAL A 82 -7.67 5.81 -1.84
N LYS A 83 -8.05 7.04 -2.12
CA LYS A 83 -7.69 7.74 -3.34
C LYS A 83 -6.55 8.71 -3.04
N THR A 84 -5.41 8.54 -3.71
CA THR A 84 -4.28 9.45 -3.59
C THR A 84 -4.52 10.75 -4.35
N PRO A 85 -3.74 11.83 -4.07
CA PRO A 85 -3.89 13.09 -4.82
C PRO A 85 -3.69 12.95 -6.33
N ASP A 86 -2.89 11.98 -6.76
CA ASP A 86 -2.66 11.69 -8.19
C ASP A 86 -3.57 10.57 -8.73
N ASN A 87 -4.70 10.35 -8.06
CA ASN A 87 -5.81 9.49 -8.52
C ASN A 87 -5.52 7.98 -8.56
N MET A 88 -4.53 7.49 -7.84
CA MET A 88 -4.41 6.07 -7.59
C MET A 88 -5.47 5.63 -6.59
N LEU A 89 -6.11 4.50 -6.85
CA LEU A 89 -7.06 3.87 -5.93
C LEU A 89 -6.38 2.69 -5.26
N ILE A 90 -6.17 2.81 -3.97
CA ILE A 90 -5.45 1.80 -3.17
C ILE A 90 -6.43 1.14 -2.23
N MET A 91 -6.63 -0.17 -2.41
CA MET A 91 -7.40 -0.98 -1.48
C MET A 91 -6.46 -1.66 -0.50
N VAL A 92 -6.73 -1.45 0.79
CA VAL A 92 -6.01 -2.12 1.87
C VAL A 92 -6.98 -3.11 2.48
N SER A 93 -6.54 -4.37 2.62
CA SER A 93 -7.39 -5.44 3.14
C SER A 93 -6.70 -6.18 4.27
N VAL A 94 -7.48 -6.52 5.29
CA VAL A 94 -7.07 -7.43 6.37
C VAL A 94 -8.05 -8.58 6.37
N GLU A 95 -7.54 -9.80 6.26
CA GLU A 95 -8.33 -11.01 6.17
C GLU A 95 -7.80 -12.07 7.13
N PRO A 96 -8.65 -13.00 7.59
CA PRO A 96 -8.16 -14.15 8.32
C PRO A 96 -7.47 -15.13 7.35
N GLN A 97 -6.42 -15.80 7.81
CA GLN A 97 -5.80 -16.86 7.01
C GLN A 97 -6.75 -18.04 6.80
N GLU A 98 -7.61 -18.30 7.80
CA GLU A 98 -8.66 -19.31 7.70
C GLU A 98 -9.96 -18.63 7.29
N PRO A 99 -10.49 -18.85 6.06
CA PRO A 99 -11.64 -18.10 5.56
C PRO A 99 -12.91 -18.20 6.41
N ALA A 100 -13.06 -19.29 7.17
CA ALA A 100 -14.24 -19.49 8.02
C ALA A 100 -14.18 -18.70 9.33
N CYS A 101 -13.04 -18.11 9.69
CA CYS A 101 -12.89 -17.35 10.91
C CYS A 101 -13.44 -15.94 10.75
N GLU A 102 -14.18 -15.46 11.75
CA GLU A 102 -14.59 -14.07 11.81
C GLU A 102 -13.51 -13.25 12.48
N LEU A 103 -13.29 -12.03 11.98
CA LEU A 103 -12.38 -11.08 12.60
C LEU A 103 -13.14 -10.18 13.57
N ASP A 104 -12.55 -9.96 14.73
CA ASP A 104 -12.94 -8.87 15.61
C ASP A 104 -12.14 -7.64 15.15
N ILE A 105 -12.69 -6.89 14.20
CA ILE A 105 -12.05 -5.80 13.50
C ILE A 105 -12.98 -4.59 13.47
N SER A 106 -12.41 -3.42 13.71
CA SER A 106 -13.14 -2.15 13.56
C SER A 106 -12.26 -1.15 12.85
N ALA A 107 -12.85 -0.43 11.89
CA ALA A 107 -12.18 0.64 11.18
C ALA A 107 -12.10 1.89 12.07
N LEU A 108 -10.95 2.56 12.06
CA LEU A 108 -10.71 3.81 12.78
C LEU A 108 -10.99 5.03 11.90
N VAL A 109 -11.32 4.80 10.64
CA VAL A 109 -11.58 5.85 9.65
C VAL A 109 -12.90 5.59 8.95
N ALA A 110 -13.46 6.62 8.34
CA ALA A 110 -14.71 6.56 7.60
C ALA A 110 -14.55 7.17 6.22
N SER A 111 -15.46 6.85 5.30
CA SER A 111 -15.52 7.46 3.98
C SER A 111 -15.55 8.99 4.11
N GLY A 112 -14.71 9.66 3.34
CA GLY A 112 -14.55 11.12 3.37
C GLY A 112 -13.39 11.61 4.21
N ASP A 113 -12.83 10.77 5.08
CA ASP A 113 -11.69 11.18 5.92
C ASP A 113 -10.44 11.37 5.07
N THR A 114 -9.65 12.37 5.42
CA THR A 114 -8.30 12.55 4.91
C THR A 114 -7.33 11.84 5.84
N ILE A 115 -6.48 10.98 5.28
CA ILE A 115 -5.53 10.19 6.04
C ILE A 115 -4.11 10.44 5.59
N THR A 116 -3.16 10.20 6.49
CA THR A 116 -1.73 10.34 6.26
C THR A 116 -1.09 8.95 6.28
N GLN A 117 -0.14 8.72 5.37
CA GLN A 117 0.65 7.49 5.35
C GLN A 117 1.21 7.19 6.74
N GLY A 118 1.03 5.97 7.21
CA GLY A 118 1.43 5.55 8.55
C GLY A 118 0.36 5.72 9.62
N GLN A 119 -0.76 6.36 9.30
CA GLN A 119 -1.86 6.54 10.25
C GLN A 119 -2.57 5.20 10.50
N PRO A 120 -2.89 4.86 11.76
CA PRO A 120 -3.63 3.63 12.06
C PRO A 120 -5.00 3.59 11.38
N LEU A 121 -5.33 2.46 10.76
CA LEU A 121 -6.58 2.25 10.03
C LEU A 121 -7.56 1.35 10.75
N TRP A 122 -7.09 0.42 11.56
CA TRP A 122 -7.94 -0.59 12.23
C TRP A 122 -7.48 -0.90 13.63
N ASN A 123 -8.45 -1.36 14.44
CA ASN A 123 -8.20 -2.20 15.61
C ASN A 123 -8.58 -3.62 15.24
N VAL A 124 -7.68 -4.58 15.43
CA VAL A 124 -7.90 -6.01 15.18
C VAL A 124 -7.50 -6.77 16.42
N ALA A 125 -8.42 -7.59 16.94
CA ALA A 125 -8.17 -8.34 18.18
C ALA A 125 -7.36 -9.61 17.97
N GLN A 126 -7.44 -10.23 16.78
CA GLN A 126 -6.73 -11.48 16.51
C GLN A 126 -5.22 -11.27 16.48
N PRO A 127 -4.44 -12.29 16.89
CA PRO A 127 -2.99 -12.23 16.78
C PRO A 127 -2.54 -12.25 15.30
N ALA A 128 -1.38 -11.66 15.05
CA ALA A 128 -0.83 -11.54 13.70
C ALA A 128 -0.75 -12.87 12.96
N ALA A 129 -0.46 -13.97 13.66
CA ALA A 129 -0.32 -15.30 13.06
C ALA A 129 -1.60 -15.81 12.39
N GLU A 130 -2.76 -15.25 12.73
CA GLU A 130 -4.06 -15.65 12.16
C GLU A 130 -4.49 -14.76 11.01
N LEU A 131 -3.69 -13.76 10.65
CA LEU A 131 -4.07 -12.70 9.71
C LEU A 131 -3.21 -12.72 8.47
N MET A 132 -3.76 -12.16 7.39
CA MET A 132 -3.03 -11.75 6.20
C MET A 132 -3.51 -10.39 5.77
N ALA A 133 -2.69 -9.66 5.04
CA ALA A 133 -3.04 -8.34 4.54
C ALA A 133 -2.66 -8.20 3.07
N ALA A 134 -3.33 -7.29 2.39
CA ALA A 134 -3.03 -6.96 1.00
C ALA A 134 -3.12 -5.47 0.78
N VAL A 135 -2.25 -4.96 -0.10
CA VAL A 135 -2.27 -3.60 -0.60
C VAL A 135 -2.34 -3.69 -2.12
N ILE A 136 -3.42 -3.18 -2.71
CA ILE A 136 -3.71 -3.38 -4.13
C ILE A 136 -4.04 -2.03 -4.77
N VAL A 137 -3.37 -1.75 -5.90
CA VAL A 137 -3.74 -0.62 -6.75
C VAL A 137 -4.84 -1.11 -7.68
N THR A 138 -6.09 -0.74 -7.42
CA THR A 138 -7.23 -1.29 -8.16
C THR A 138 -7.36 -0.73 -9.56
N ASN A 139 -6.77 0.44 -9.83
CA ASN A 139 -6.67 1.01 -11.17
C ASN A 139 -5.24 0.89 -11.73
N SER A 140 -4.58 -0.24 -11.49
CA SER A 140 -3.20 -0.47 -11.88
C SER A 140 -2.96 -0.46 -13.39
N ASP A 141 -3.98 -0.71 -14.19
CA ASP A 141 -3.88 -0.63 -15.66
C ASP A 141 -3.44 0.74 -16.16
N SER A 142 -3.67 1.79 -15.37
CA SER A 142 -3.26 3.14 -15.70
C SER A 142 -1.80 3.44 -15.32
N LEU A 143 -1.11 2.53 -14.64
CA LEU A 143 0.26 2.75 -14.19
C LEU A 143 1.25 2.46 -15.32
N PRO A 144 2.20 3.38 -15.61
CA PRO A 144 3.18 3.13 -16.67
C PRO A 144 4.19 2.05 -16.29
N SER A 145 4.65 2.02 -15.03
CA SER A 145 5.49 0.94 -14.53
C SER A 145 5.55 0.98 -13.00
N PHE A 146 5.85 -0.16 -12.41
CA PHE A 146 6.04 -0.25 -10.96
C PHE A 146 7.05 -1.35 -10.62
N ASN A 147 7.57 -1.31 -9.40
CA ASN A 147 8.48 -2.29 -8.86
C ASN A 147 8.09 -2.57 -7.41
N ILE A 148 8.14 -3.83 -6.99
CA ILE A 148 7.78 -4.27 -5.64
C ILE A 148 9.00 -4.91 -4.98
N ARG A 149 9.29 -4.47 -3.78
CA ARG A 149 10.35 -5.04 -2.94
C ARG A 149 9.74 -6.06 -2.00
N TYR A 150 9.99 -7.33 -2.26
CA TYR A 150 9.55 -8.43 -1.43
C TYR A 150 10.48 -8.66 -0.24
N GLY A 151 9.97 -9.35 0.77
CA GLY A 151 10.74 -9.72 1.93
C GLY A 151 10.34 -8.98 3.19
N LYS A 152 11.22 -9.00 4.17
CA LYS A 152 10.91 -8.51 5.51
C LYS A 152 10.82 -6.99 5.56
N VAL A 153 9.76 -6.48 6.18
CA VAL A 153 9.54 -5.06 6.45
C VAL A 153 9.49 -4.87 7.97
N THR A 154 10.40 -4.03 8.47
CA THR A 154 10.56 -3.76 9.90
C THR A 154 10.27 -2.30 10.27
N SER A 155 9.93 -1.46 9.29
CA SER A 155 9.62 -0.05 9.49
C SER A 155 8.49 0.37 8.56
N PHE A 156 7.58 1.19 9.06
CA PHE A 156 6.49 1.76 8.25
C PHE A 156 6.98 2.82 7.25
N ASN A 157 8.22 3.28 7.37
CA ASN A 157 8.80 4.24 6.43
C ASN A 157 9.49 3.58 5.23
N GLN A 158 9.57 2.26 5.22
CA GLN A 158 10.26 1.53 4.17
C GLN A 158 9.38 1.44 2.92
N PRO A 159 9.82 1.96 1.75
CA PRO A 159 9.06 1.79 0.51
C PRO A 159 8.98 0.32 0.12
N VAL A 160 7.81 -0.12 -0.28
CA VAL A 160 7.57 -1.48 -0.76
C VAL A 160 7.27 -1.49 -2.25
N MET A 161 6.33 -0.65 -2.69
CA MET A 161 6.00 -0.50 -4.11
C MET A 161 6.41 0.88 -4.57
N THR A 162 7.22 0.94 -5.61
CA THR A 162 7.67 2.18 -6.23
C THR A 162 7.04 2.27 -7.61
N ILE A 163 6.35 3.37 -7.87
CA ILE A 163 5.61 3.59 -9.11
C ILE A 163 6.25 4.75 -9.83
N THR A 164 6.51 4.54 -11.12
CA THR A 164 6.94 5.61 -12.04
C THR A 164 5.70 6.21 -12.68
N VAL A 165 5.53 7.51 -12.51
CA VAL A 165 4.36 8.23 -13.05
C VAL A 165 4.72 9.17 -14.19
#